data_378e74c5e1bf82d1a28988271dee2810
#
_entry.id   378e74c5e1bf82d1a28988271dee2810
#
_cell.length_a   1.000
_cell.length_b   1.000
_cell.length_c   1.000
_cell.angle_alpha   90.00
_cell.angle_beta   90.00
_cell.angle_gamma   90.00
#
_symmetry.space_group_name_H-M   'P 1'
#
loop_
_entity.id
_entity.type
_entity.pdbx_description
1 polymer ?
#
loop_
_entity_poly.entity_id
_entity_poly.type
_entity_poly.pdbx_seq_one_letter_code
_entity_poly.pdbx_strand_id
1 'polypeptide(L)'
;MSKSNAYELDANLKAKRKCILAFDPGSVNMGISLVEVRKDGTPRVVANATMMHPIHDIPSFMSQQREFVNEVKSWIEQFQPKAIVAERFQSRGLRGATVECVSMMLGILSTFNLPTLFITAATWKNQYQKRFDVNLRDVYKEIATTPHQLDASLIGCFGLEIALKTKLDLDLDRIIVNVKKTALNGVKRK
;
A
#
# COMPACT_ATOMS: atom_id res chain seq x y z
N MET A 1 22.02 1.16 -11.18
CA MET A 1 20.80 1.47 -11.95
C MET A 1 19.81 0.33 -11.72
N SER A 2 18.92 0.48 -10.75
CA SER A 2 17.81 -0.46 -10.52
C SER A 2 16.78 -0.21 -11.63
N LYS A 3 16.59 -1.19 -12.51
CA LYS A 3 15.51 -1.16 -13.48
C LYS A 3 14.22 -1.36 -12.70
N SER A 4 13.42 -0.29 -12.53
CA SER A 4 12.04 -0.42 -12.10
C SER A 4 11.36 -1.38 -13.08
N ASN A 5 10.95 -2.54 -12.61
CA ASN A 5 10.11 -3.45 -13.37
C ASN A 5 8.73 -2.78 -13.53
N ALA A 6 8.62 -1.93 -14.54
CA ALA A 6 7.34 -1.40 -14.96
C ALA A 6 6.44 -2.59 -15.34
N TYR A 7 5.39 -2.79 -14.56
CA TYR A 7 4.35 -3.73 -14.92
C TYR A 7 3.67 -3.20 -16.16
N GLU A 8 3.87 -3.84 -17.31
CA GLU A 8 3.02 -3.63 -18.48
C GLU A 8 1.62 -4.12 -18.14
N LEU A 9 0.81 -3.20 -17.68
CA LEU A 9 -0.62 -3.40 -17.60
C LEU A 9 -1.24 -2.99 -18.93
N ASP A 10 -2.15 -3.85 -19.40
CA ASP A 10 -2.95 -3.62 -20.60
C ASP A 10 -3.46 -2.18 -20.66
N ALA A 11 -3.24 -1.50 -21.77
CA ALA A 11 -3.59 -0.10 -22.00
C ALA A 11 -5.09 0.19 -21.75
N ASN A 12 -5.94 -0.82 -21.83
CA ASN A 12 -7.36 -0.76 -21.52
C ASN A 12 -7.68 -0.61 -20.02
N LEU A 13 -6.69 -0.82 -19.13
CA LEU A 13 -6.84 -0.64 -17.69
C LEU A 13 -6.84 0.84 -17.26
N LYS A 14 -6.31 1.74 -18.09
CA LYS A 14 -6.05 3.13 -17.72
C LYS A 14 -7.29 4.03 -17.63
N ALA A 15 -8.37 3.76 -18.33
CA ALA A 15 -9.34 4.82 -18.61
C ALA A 15 -10.57 4.91 -17.70
N LYS A 16 -10.95 3.90 -16.91
CA LYS A 16 -12.27 3.91 -16.23
C LYS A 16 -12.33 3.35 -14.79
N ARG A 17 -11.22 2.98 -14.17
CA ARG A 17 -11.26 2.30 -12.86
C ARG A 17 -11.11 3.27 -11.70
N LYS A 18 -11.99 3.15 -10.70
CA LYS A 18 -11.85 3.81 -9.41
C LYS A 18 -10.84 3.00 -8.59
N CYS A 19 -9.56 3.28 -8.74
CA CYS A 19 -8.51 2.69 -7.94
C CYS A 19 -7.90 3.70 -6.98
N ILE A 20 -7.38 3.20 -5.88
CA ILE A 20 -6.59 3.97 -4.93
C ILE A 20 -5.23 3.31 -4.73
N LEU A 21 -4.25 4.14 -4.44
CA LEU A 21 -2.91 3.72 -4.10
C LEU A 21 -2.77 3.71 -2.58
N ALA A 22 -2.40 2.57 -2.02
CA ALA A 22 -2.33 2.37 -0.57
C ALA A 22 -0.91 2.08 -0.12
N PHE A 23 -0.55 2.58 1.06
CA PHE A 23 0.78 2.44 1.65
C PHE A 23 0.70 1.93 3.08
N ASP A 24 1.53 0.93 3.38
CA ASP A 24 1.91 0.53 4.73
C ASP A 24 3.35 1.03 4.98
N PRO A 25 3.51 2.15 5.72
CA PRO A 25 4.80 2.82 5.83
C PRO A 25 5.77 2.07 6.74
N GLY A 26 7.00 1.94 6.27
CA GLY A 26 8.13 1.44 7.03
C GLY A 26 9.41 2.13 6.60
N SER A 27 10.40 2.19 7.48
CA SER A 27 11.66 2.92 7.21
C SER A 27 12.60 2.19 6.26
N VAL A 28 12.50 0.87 6.18
CA VAL A 28 13.31 0.04 5.27
C VAL A 28 12.43 -0.56 4.19
N ASN A 29 11.29 -1.10 4.59
CA ASN A 29 10.33 -1.73 3.72
C ASN A 29 8.99 -1.01 3.84
N MET A 30 8.48 -0.52 2.73
CA MET A 30 7.15 0.08 2.64
C MET A 30 6.28 -0.76 1.74
N GLY A 31 5.14 -1.21 2.23
CA GLY A 31 4.15 -1.87 1.38
C GLY A 31 3.45 -0.85 0.50
N ILE A 32 3.29 -1.17 -0.78
CA ILE A 32 2.48 -0.41 -1.74
C ILE A 32 1.49 -1.35 -2.41
N SER A 33 0.25 -0.91 -2.56
CA SER A 33 -0.80 -1.68 -3.21
C SER A 33 -1.74 -0.80 -4.00
N LEU A 34 -2.10 -1.24 -5.18
CA LEU A 34 -3.17 -0.65 -5.99
C LEU A 34 -4.43 -1.48 -5.83
N VAL A 35 -5.48 -0.89 -5.30
CA VAL A 35 -6.75 -1.54 -5.04
C VAL A 35 -7.86 -0.84 -5.82
N GLU A 36 -8.73 -1.62 -6.46
CA GLU A 36 -9.91 -1.13 -7.18
C GLU A 36 -11.19 -1.81 -6.70
N VAL A 37 -12.33 -1.20 -6.98
CA VAL A 37 -13.64 -1.83 -6.84
C VAL A 37 -14.12 -2.31 -8.19
N ARG A 38 -14.51 -3.57 -8.27
CA ARG A 38 -15.13 -4.16 -9.44
C ARG A 38 -16.58 -3.69 -9.60
N LYS A 39 -17.17 -3.99 -10.74
CA LYS A 39 -18.57 -3.67 -11.02
C LYS A 39 -19.55 -4.35 -10.07
N ASP A 40 -19.19 -5.51 -9.56
CA ASP A 40 -19.96 -6.28 -8.58
C ASP A 40 -19.82 -5.77 -7.13
N GLY A 41 -19.07 -4.67 -6.91
CA GLY A 41 -18.84 -4.10 -5.59
C GLY A 41 -17.70 -4.78 -4.81
N THR A 42 -17.05 -5.82 -5.35
CA THR A 42 -15.95 -6.49 -4.66
C THR A 42 -14.62 -5.77 -4.89
N PRO A 43 -13.75 -5.67 -3.87
CA PRO A 43 -12.43 -5.11 -4.04
C PRO A 43 -11.50 -6.11 -4.75
N ARG A 44 -10.53 -5.56 -5.47
CA ARG A 44 -9.47 -6.33 -6.11
C ARG A 44 -8.13 -5.64 -5.94
N VAL A 45 -7.13 -6.38 -5.50
CA VAL A 45 -5.74 -5.97 -5.57
C VAL A 45 -5.28 -6.12 -7.02
N VAL A 46 -4.91 -5.02 -7.65
CA VAL A 46 -4.46 -4.97 -9.06
C VAL A 46 -2.97 -5.18 -9.15
N ALA A 47 -2.22 -4.52 -8.27
CA ALA A 47 -0.79 -4.62 -8.15
C ALA A 47 -0.37 -4.37 -6.71
N ASN A 48 0.73 -4.97 -6.28
CA ASN A 48 1.37 -4.68 -5.01
C ASN A 48 2.87 -4.90 -5.12
N ALA A 49 3.62 -4.22 -4.26
CA ALA A 49 5.06 -4.39 -4.14
C ALA A 49 5.52 -4.03 -2.73
N THR A 50 6.76 -4.34 -2.44
CA THR A 50 7.51 -3.75 -1.33
C THR A 50 8.53 -2.79 -1.91
N MET A 51 8.39 -1.52 -1.59
CA MET A 51 9.39 -0.50 -1.88
C MET A 51 10.51 -0.64 -0.85
N MET A 52 11.73 -0.73 -1.31
CA MET A 52 12.90 -0.91 -0.44
C MET A 52 13.76 0.35 -0.47
N HIS A 53 13.63 1.16 0.56
CA HIS A 53 14.43 2.35 0.77
C HIS A 53 15.06 2.23 2.18
N PRO A 54 16.36 1.86 2.29
CA PRO A 54 17.00 1.66 3.58
C PRO A 54 17.25 3.00 4.27
N ILE A 55 16.22 3.51 4.94
CA ILE A 55 16.22 4.78 5.65
C ILE A 55 16.32 4.51 7.14
N HIS A 56 17.47 4.83 7.71
CA HIS A 56 17.76 4.60 9.14
C HIS A 56 17.90 5.89 9.93
N ASP A 57 18.25 6.98 9.25
CA ASP A 57 18.53 8.30 9.82
C ASP A 57 18.24 9.42 8.80
N ILE A 58 18.40 10.66 9.20
CA ILE A 58 18.17 11.82 8.34
C ILE A 58 19.11 11.84 7.12
N PRO A 59 20.42 11.57 7.22
CA PRO A 59 21.29 11.48 6.04
C PRO A 59 20.82 10.46 5.02
N SER A 60 20.47 9.24 5.45
CA SER A 60 19.94 8.20 4.54
C SER A 60 18.60 8.60 3.94
N PHE A 61 17.72 9.25 4.71
CA PHE A 61 16.48 9.82 4.17
C PHE A 61 16.77 10.84 3.05
N MET A 62 17.66 11.79 3.30
CA MET A 62 18.00 12.83 2.32
C MET A 62 18.59 12.25 1.03
N SER A 63 19.31 11.13 1.11
CA SER A 63 19.84 10.44 -0.07
C SER A 63 18.78 9.64 -0.83
N GLN A 64 17.80 9.03 -0.14
CA GLN A 64 16.80 8.13 -0.71
C GLN A 64 15.49 8.82 -1.11
N GLN A 65 15.20 10.02 -0.57
CA GLN A 65 13.91 10.68 -0.78
C GLN A 65 13.57 10.91 -2.26
N ARG A 66 14.57 11.21 -3.11
CA ARG A 66 14.35 11.41 -4.55
C ARG A 66 13.91 10.12 -5.23
N GLU A 67 14.53 9.00 -4.89
CA GLU A 67 14.19 7.70 -5.43
C GLU A 67 12.78 7.29 -4.97
N PHE A 68 12.46 7.47 -3.70
CA PHE A 68 11.12 7.28 -3.17
C PHE A 68 10.07 8.10 -3.93
N VAL A 69 10.31 9.40 -4.10
CA VAL A 69 9.40 10.29 -4.85
C VAL A 69 9.22 9.80 -6.29
N ASN A 70 10.29 9.41 -6.98
CA ASN A 70 10.23 8.95 -8.36
C ASN A 70 9.46 7.63 -8.47
N GLU A 71 9.65 6.71 -7.54
CA GLU A 71 8.93 5.45 -7.51
C GLU A 71 7.43 5.68 -7.31
N VAL A 72 7.03 6.51 -6.34
CA VAL A 72 5.62 6.88 -6.13
C VAL A 72 5.02 7.56 -7.36
N LYS A 73 5.75 8.50 -7.99
CA LYS A 73 5.32 9.14 -9.24
C LYS A 73 5.09 8.11 -10.35
N SER A 74 6.01 7.16 -10.51
CA SER A 74 5.86 6.09 -11.50
C SER A 74 4.56 5.30 -11.31
N TRP A 75 4.22 4.96 -10.06
CA TRP A 75 2.94 4.31 -9.76
C TRP A 75 1.74 5.20 -10.09
N ILE A 76 1.80 6.49 -9.75
CA ILE A 76 0.73 7.45 -10.05
C ILE A 76 0.54 7.61 -11.56
N GLU A 77 1.62 7.78 -12.31
CA GLU A 77 1.58 7.96 -13.77
C GLU A 77 1.07 6.70 -14.48
N GLN A 78 1.54 5.54 -14.04
CA GLN A 78 1.16 4.27 -14.66
C GLN A 78 -0.30 3.91 -14.39
N PHE A 79 -0.79 4.09 -13.18
CA PHE A 79 -2.08 3.58 -12.76
C PHE A 79 -3.17 4.63 -12.61
N GLN A 80 -2.81 5.91 -12.56
CA GLN A 80 -3.72 7.05 -12.41
C GLN A 80 -4.75 6.86 -11.27
N PRO A 81 -4.29 6.56 -10.04
CA PRO A 81 -5.18 6.39 -8.91
C PRO A 81 -5.96 7.67 -8.63
N LYS A 82 -7.12 7.55 -7.99
CA LYS A 82 -7.99 8.68 -7.64
C LYS A 82 -7.70 9.25 -6.25
N ALA A 83 -6.98 8.50 -5.43
CA ALA A 83 -6.58 8.92 -4.09
C ALA A 83 -5.38 8.11 -3.61
N ILE A 84 -4.73 8.62 -2.58
CA ILE A 84 -3.72 7.93 -1.79
C ILE A 84 -4.33 7.63 -0.42
N VAL A 85 -4.07 6.43 0.09
CA VAL A 85 -4.40 6.06 1.46
C VAL A 85 -3.15 5.49 2.12
N ALA A 86 -2.80 5.92 3.31
CA ALA A 86 -1.65 5.39 4.03
C ALA A 86 -1.97 5.13 5.50
N GLU A 87 -1.30 4.12 6.07
CA GLU A 87 -1.33 3.97 7.52
C GLU A 87 -0.65 5.18 8.16
N ARG A 88 -1.34 5.82 9.09
CA ARG A 88 -0.75 6.87 9.92
C ARG A 88 0.18 6.22 10.94
N PHE A 89 1.44 6.51 10.84
CA PHE A 89 2.40 6.08 11.84
C PHE A 89 2.09 6.72 13.21
N GLN A 90 2.03 5.87 14.25
CA GLN A 90 1.87 6.32 15.63
C GLN A 90 3.10 5.88 16.42
N SER A 91 3.87 6.82 16.90
CA SER A 91 5.12 6.55 17.61
C SER A 91 4.94 5.78 18.91
N ARG A 92 3.76 5.85 19.53
CA ARG A 92 3.45 5.23 20.84
C ARG A 92 4.57 5.44 21.88
N GLY A 93 5.15 6.64 21.88
CA GLY A 93 6.30 6.97 22.75
C GLY A 93 7.67 6.60 22.18
N LEU A 94 7.76 5.94 21.04
CA LEU A 94 9.00 5.75 20.32
C LEU A 94 9.54 7.10 19.84
N ARG A 95 10.84 7.28 19.98
CA ARG A 95 11.56 8.49 19.51
C ARG A 95 12.76 8.04 18.69
N GLY A 96 13.27 8.94 17.86
CA GLY A 96 14.48 8.73 17.08
C GLY A 96 14.29 8.93 15.59
N ALA A 97 15.39 8.96 14.89
CA ALA A 97 15.47 9.31 13.47
C ALA A 97 14.57 8.46 12.57
N THR A 98 14.41 7.16 12.87
CA THR A 98 13.52 6.28 12.09
C THR A 98 12.06 6.76 12.12
N VAL A 99 11.57 7.21 13.30
CA VAL A 99 10.20 7.74 13.46
C VAL A 99 10.04 9.02 12.66
N GLU A 100 11.03 9.89 12.72
CA GLU A 100 11.05 11.15 11.98
C GLU A 100 11.05 10.89 10.46
N CYS A 101 11.90 9.99 10.00
CA CYS A 101 11.98 9.63 8.58
C CYS A 101 10.66 9.06 8.04
N VAL A 102 10.01 8.14 8.76
CA VAL A 102 8.68 7.63 8.36
C VAL A 102 7.66 8.76 8.30
N SER A 103 7.68 9.69 9.27
CA SER A 103 6.79 10.85 9.26
C SER A 103 7.04 11.78 8.06
N MET A 104 8.30 11.98 7.69
CA MET A 104 8.66 12.75 6.49
C MET A 104 8.21 12.06 5.21
N MET A 105 8.36 10.73 5.09
CA MET A 105 7.85 9.97 3.95
C MET A 105 6.33 10.11 3.80
N LEU A 106 5.58 10.04 4.91
CA LEU A 106 4.14 10.30 4.90
C LEU A 106 3.82 11.75 4.50
N GLY A 107 4.62 12.71 4.96
CA GLY A 107 4.52 14.10 4.51
C GLY A 107 4.70 14.24 3.00
N ILE A 108 5.66 13.54 2.42
CA ILE A 108 5.87 13.51 0.96
C ILE A 108 4.64 12.96 0.23
N LEU A 109 4.01 11.90 0.73
CA LEU A 109 2.79 11.35 0.11
C LEU A 109 1.67 12.37 0.00
N SER A 110 1.57 13.29 0.95
CA SER A 110 0.55 14.37 0.92
C SER A 110 0.85 15.48 -0.08
N THR A 111 2.07 15.54 -0.63
CA THR A 111 2.44 16.57 -1.63
C THR A 111 2.05 16.20 -3.06
N PHE A 112 1.71 14.94 -3.33
CA PHE A 112 1.17 14.57 -4.63
C PHE A 112 -0.24 15.17 -4.80
N ASN A 113 -0.53 15.65 -5.99
CA ASN A 113 -1.82 16.29 -6.29
C ASN A 113 -2.99 15.28 -6.34
N LEU A 114 -3.17 14.53 -5.24
CA LEU A 114 -4.21 13.54 -5.05
C LEU A 114 -4.81 13.68 -3.65
N PRO A 115 -6.13 13.49 -3.48
CA PRO A 115 -6.71 13.36 -2.16
C PRO A 115 -5.98 12.28 -1.35
N THR A 116 -5.48 12.64 -0.17
CA THR A 116 -4.69 11.74 0.67
C THR A 116 -5.39 11.51 2.01
N LEU A 117 -5.59 10.25 2.38
CA LEU A 117 -6.19 9.83 3.65
C LEU A 117 -5.18 9.08 4.49
N PHE A 118 -5.01 9.50 5.74
CA PHE A 118 -4.21 8.79 6.73
C PHE A 118 -5.12 8.09 7.75
N ILE A 119 -4.97 6.77 7.92
CA ILE A 119 -5.74 5.94 8.84
C ILE A 119 -4.83 5.28 9.88
N THR A 120 -5.30 5.16 11.11
CA THR A 120 -4.48 4.52 12.15
C THR A 120 -4.54 3.00 12.06
N ALA A 121 -3.44 2.32 12.42
CA ALA A 121 -3.40 0.85 12.50
C ALA A 121 -4.54 0.28 13.35
N ALA A 122 -4.81 0.89 14.51
CA ALA A 122 -5.88 0.46 15.39
C ALA A 122 -7.26 0.51 14.71
N THR A 123 -7.49 1.49 13.84
CA THR A 123 -8.79 1.64 13.16
C THR A 123 -9.05 0.50 12.20
N TRP A 124 -8.15 0.24 11.25
CA TRP A 124 -8.39 -0.76 10.22
C TRP A 124 -8.12 -2.19 10.70
N LYS A 125 -7.04 -2.43 11.50
CA LYS A 125 -6.71 -3.75 12.03
C LYS A 125 -7.83 -4.30 12.92
N ASN A 126 -8.32 -3.50 13.86
CA ASN A 126 -9.39 -3.93 14.76
C ASN A 126 -10.71 -4.23 14.00
N GLN A 127 -11.02 -3.43 12.97
CA GLN A 127 -12.22 -3.69 12.18
C GLN A 127 -12.10 -5.00 11.39
N TYR A 128 -10.94 -5.25 10.78
CA TYR A 128 -10.74 -6.47 10.01
C TYR A 128 -10.64 -7.72 10.88
N GLN A 129 -9.94 -7.65 12.01
CA GLN A 129 -9.89 -8.78 12.95
C GLN A 129 -11.29 -9.18 13.43
N LYS A 130 -12.14 -8.20 13.76
CA LYS A 130 -13.53 -8.47 14.15
C LYS A 130 -14.40 -8.98 12.99
N ARG A 131 -14.20 -8.42 11.80
CA ARG A 131 -15.03 -8.73 10.62
C ARG A 131 -14.78 -10.15 10.10
N PHE A 132 -13.54 -10.59 10.12
CA PHE A 132 -13.14 -11.90 9.61
C PHE A 132 -12.95 -12.93 10.72
N ASP A 133 -13.09 -12.53 11.98
CA ASP A 133 -12.79 -13.38 13.15
C ASP A 133 -11.40 -14.05 13.05
N VAL A 134 -10.39 -13.27 12.66
CA VAL A 134 -9.03 -13.75 12.46
C VAL A 134 -8.02 -12.94 13.23
N ASN A 135 -6.91 -13.59 13.59
CA ASN A 135 -5.72 -12.91 14.06
C ASN A 135 -4.79 -12.63 12.87
N LEU A 136 -4.62 -11.38 12.47
CA LEU A 136 -3.76 -11.02 11.35
C LEU A 136 -2.32 -11.51 11.51
N ARG A 137 -1.83 -11.68 12.74
CA ARG A 137 -0.48 -12.23 12.99
C ARG A 137 -0.35 -13.67 12.49
N ASP A 138 -1.40 -14.46 12.58
CA ASP A 138 -1.38 -15.84 12.11
C ASP A 138 -1.48 -15.87 10.59
N VAL A 139 -2.29 -15.00 10.01
CA VAL A 139 -2.35 -14.80 8.56
C VAL A 139 -0.98 -14.45 7.97
N TYR A 140 -0.21 -13.58 8.64
CA TYR A 140 1.14 -13.21 8.17
C TYR A 140 2.12 -14.38 8.12
N LYS A 141 1.98 -15.37 8.99
CA LYS A 141 2.85 -16.57 8.98
C LYS A 141 2.61 -17.45 7.75
N GLU A 142 1.40 -17.44 7.22
CA GLU A 142 1.00 -18.25 6.07
C GLU A 142 1.29 -17.59 4.72
N ILE A 143 1.62 -16.29 4.73
CA ILE A 143 1.85 -15.53 3.50
C ILE A 143 3.32 -15.67 3.08
N ALA A 144 3.55 -16.16 1.86
CA ALA A 144 4.87 -16.25 1.25
C ALA A 144 5.44 -14.88 0.81
N THR A 145 4.72 -13.80 1.03
CA THR A 145 5.08 -12.42 0.71
C THR A 145 5.33 -11.63 2.00
N THR A 146 5.84 -10.41 1.88
CA THR A 146 6.05 -9.58 3.07
C THR A 146 4.72 -9.16 3.69
N PRO A 147 4.61 -9.10 5.02
CA PRO A 147 3.42 -8.58 5.71
C PRO A 147 2.99 -7.21 5.19
N HIS A 148 3.94 -6.36 4.83
CA HIS A 148 3.69 -5.01 4.32
C HIS A 148 2.81 -4.97 3.06
N GLN A 149 2.94 -5.95 2.16
CA GLN A 149 2.09 -6.01 0.96
C GLN A 149 0.64 -6.31 1.30
N LEU A 150 0.41 -7.20 2.26
CA LEU A 150 -0.94 -7.49 2.73
C LEU A 150 -1.54 -6.28 3.46
N ASP A 151 -0.79 -5.69 4.40
CA ASP A 151 -1.24 -4.52 5.13
C ASP A 151 -1.60 -3.38 4.18
N ALA A 152 -0.75 -3.06 3.20
CA ALA A 152 -1.07 -2.06 2.19
C ALA A 152 -2.36 -2.40 1.41
N SER A 153 -2.58 -3.68 1.09
CA SER A 153 -3.80 -4.11 0.39
C SER A 153 -5.05 -3.97 1.25
N LEU A 154 -4.97 -4.33 2.52
CA LEU A 154 -6.08 -4.17 3.48
C LEU A 154 -6.37 -2.69 3.78
N ILE A 155 -5.33 -1.88 3.93
CA ILE A 155 -5.42 -0.41 4.04
C ILE A 155 -6.15 0.16 2.83
N GLY A 156 -5.80 -0.32 1.63
CA GLY A 156 -6.45 0.08 0.39
C GLY A 156 -7.93 -0.27 0.35
N CYS A 157 -8.31 -1.49 0.72
CA CYS A 157 -9.72 -1.89 0.81
C CYS A 157 -10.49 -1.02 1.81
N PHE A 158 -9.89 -0.77 2.98
CA PHE A 158 -10.50 0.09 3.99
C PHE A 158 -10.68 1.54 3.52
N GLY A 159 -9.67 2.07 2.84
CA GLY A 159 -9.74 3.41 2.24
C GLY A 159 -10.82 3.52 1.16
N LEU A 160 -11.03 2.48 0.36
CA LEU A 160 -12.15 2.42 -0.59
C LEU A 160 -13.51 2.44 0.11
N GLU A 161 -13.68 1.69 1.20
CA GLU A 161 -14.91 1.71 1.99
C GLU A 161 -15.23 3.12 2.52
N ILE A 162 -14.22 3.83 3.02
CA ILE A 162 -14.37 5.23 3.46
C ILE A 162 -14.74 6.14 2.28
N ALA A 163 -14.00 6.05 1.17
CA ALA A 163 -14.21 6.91 0.02
C ALA A 163 -15.58 6.71 -0.64
N LEU A 164 -16.08 5.48 -0.65
CA LEU A 164 -17.39 5.12 -1.21
C LEU A 164 -18.52 5.24 -0.20
N LYS A 165 -18.22 5.48 1.08
CA LYS A 165 -19.18 5.50 2.20
C LYS A 165 -20.04 4.23 2.26
N THR A 166 -19.47 3.10 1.91
CA THR A 166 -20.15 1.80 1.89
C THR A 166 -19.18 0.70 2.29
N LYS A 167 -19.70 -0.33 2.95
CA LYS A 167 -18.92 -1.56 3.17
C LYS A 167 -18.84 -2.35 1.88
N LEU A 168 -17.66 -2.84 1.58
CA LEU A 168 -17.42 -3.70 0.43
C LEU A 168 -17.63 -5.17 0.83
N ASP A 169 -17.97 -5.99 -0.13
CA ASP A 169 -17.97 -7.44 0.05
C ASP A 169 -16.53 -7.94 0.04
N LEU A 170 -15.95 -8.00 1.24
CA LEU A 170 -14.55 -8.39 1.45
C LEU A 170 -14.46 -9.89 1.75
N ASP A 171 -13.68 -10.56 0.95
CA ASP A 171 -13.24 -11.94 1.15
C ASP A 171 -11.73 -11.93 1.41
N LEU A 172 -11.34 -12.22 2.65
CA LEU A 172 -9.95 -12.16 3.08
C LEU A 172 -9.09 -13.18 2.32
N ASP A 173 -9.57 -14.40 2.14
CA ASP A 173 -8.84 -15.45 1.43
C ASP A 173 -8.58 -15.05 -0.02
N ARG A 174 -9.58 -14.46 -0.66
CA ARG A 174 -9.45 -13.93 -2.01
C ARG A 174 -8.46 -12.79 -2.10
N ILE A 175 -8.43 -11.89 -1.10
CA ILE A 175 -7.44 -10.82 -1.01
C ILE A 175 -6.05 -11.42 -0.87
N ILE A 176 -5.84 -12.37 0.03
CA ILE A 176 -4.57 -13.06 0.24
C ILE A 176 -4.09 -13.74 -1.04
N VAL A 177 -4.97 -14.47 -1.73
CA VAL A 177 -4.64 -15.11 -3.01
C VAL A 177 -4.24 -14.10 -4.06
N ASN A 178 -4.92 -12.96 -4.13
CA ASN A 178 -4.58 -11.88 -5.08
C ASN A 178 -3.23 -11.25 -4.74
N VAL A 179 -2.93 -11.00 -3.47
CA VAL A 179 -1.63 -10.49 -3.01
C VAL A 179 -0.52 -11.45 -3.43
N LYS A 180 -0.66 -12.74 -3.15
CA LYS A 180 0.30 -13.77 -3.56
C LYS A 180 0.53 -13.81 -5.07
N LYS A 181 -0.53 -13.78 -5.87
CA LYS A 181 -0.45 -13.82 -7.34
C LYS A 181 0.24 -12.59 -7.91
N THR A 182 -0.06 -11.40 -7.41
CA THR A 182 0.53 -10.16 -7.91
C THR A 182 2.01 -10.05 -7.52
N ALA A 183 2.37 -10.49 -6.31
CA ALA A 183 3.77 -10.55 -5.86
C ALA A 183 4.61 -11.54 -6.69
N LEU A 184 4.09 -12.74 -6.96
CA LEU A 184 4.78 -13.76 -7.77
C LEU A 184 5.02 -13.31 -9.21
N ASN A 185 4.09 -12.59 -9.81
CA ASN A 185 4.25 -12.05 -11.16
C ASN A 185 5.36 -10.98 -11.24
N GLY A 186 5.63 -10.29 -10.14
CA GLY A 186 6.76 -9.35 -10.01
C GLY A 186 8.13 -10.04 -9.97
N VAL A 187 8.22 -11.23 -9.39
CA VAL A 187 9.48 -11.99 -9.27
C VAL A 187 9.87 -12.71 -10.57
N LYS A 188 8.92 -13.09 -11.40
CA LYS A 188 9.16 -13.84 -12.65
C LYS A 188 9.72 -12.99 -13.80
N ARG A 189 9.87 -11.68 -13.64
CA ARG A 189 10.38 -10.76 -14.67
C ARG A 189 11.82 -10.31 -14.42
N LYS A 190 12.65 -11.17 -13.80
CA LYS A 190 14.11 -11.02 -13.76
C LYS A 190 14.74 -11.64 -14.98
#